data_b6b58bb1a4e2f6479d9e02f51adbbd74
#
_entry.id   b6b58bb1a4e2f6479d9e02f51adbbd74
#
_cell.length_a   1.000
_cell.length_b   1.000
_cell.length_c   1.000
_cell.angle_alpha   90.00
_cell.angle_beta   90.00
_cell.angle_gamma   90.00
#
_symmetry.space_group_name_H-M   'P 1'
#
loop_
_entity.id
_entity.type
_entity.pdbx_description
1 polymer ?
#
loop_
_entity_poly.entity_id
_entity_poly.type
_entity_poly.pdbx_seq_one_letter_code
_entity_poly.pdbx_strand_id
1 'polypeptide(L)'
;YHNTLAWLATGTRLLAHYQRIKREQRLLDFSDLEWKACELLNRDQHASWVQYKLDSRIDHLLVDEFQDTNPTQWRLLLPLLEELAAGNDDRARSVFLVGDKKQSIYSFRRANPALLGEASDWLRDNLQASSFPLDASRRSAQAVIDCVNAVFDREPLRQRLDGFNTHTTYHPDLYGHVELLPLSTDPEETQELKGEPGLRNPLHQPRAVQEDRRYAREAGHLAEKIQALVSEHTPVTKDDTSRPLGYGDIIILLRQRTHVSAYEQALRNAHIPYLSDSKGALLDNLEIRDLECLLNVLISPYDNLALAQVLRSPVFGIDSEQL
;
A
#
# COMPACT_ATOMS: atom_id res chain seq x y z
N TYR A 1 -0.78 -21.42 28.64
CA TYR A 1 -2.23 -21.67 28.69
C TYR A 1 -2.97 -20.53 29.42
N HIS A 2 -2.59 -20.16 30.68
CA HIS A 2 -3.28 -19.11 31.44
C HIS A 2 -3.22 -17.74 30.74
N ASN A 3 -2.08 -17.35 30.20
CA ASN A 3 -1.94 -16.08 29.48
C ASN A 3 -2.80 -16.03 28.22
N THR A 4 -2.89 -17.13 27.48
CA THR A 4 -3.73 -17.22 26.26
C THR A 4 -5.21 -17.04 26.59
N LEU A 5 -5.69 -17.68 27.66
CA LEU A 5 -7.07 -17.52 28.12
C LEU A 5 -7.36 -16.10 28.60
N ALA A 6 -6.43 -15.46 29.31
CA ALA A 6 -6.55 -14.08 29.73
C ALA A 6 -6.62 -13.12 28.53
N TRP A 7 -5.79 -13.32 27.51
CA TRP A 7 -5.84 -12.56 26.27
C TRP A 7 -7.15 -12.71 25.51
N LEU A 8 -7.65 -13.95 25.39
CA LEU A 8 -8.94 -14.22 24.74
C LEU A 8 -10.10 -13.56 25.49
N ALA A 9 -10.12 -13.69 26.83
CA ALA A 9 -11.16 -13.05 27.66
C ALA A 9 -11.12 -11.51 27.55
N THR A 10 -9.93 -10.93 27.57
CA THR A 10 -9.75 -9.48 27.41
C THR A 10 -10.19 -9.01 26.02
N GLY A 11 -9.78 -9.72 24.98
CA GLY A 11 -10.17 -9.44 23.59
C GLY A 11 -11.67 -9.50 23.37
N THR A 12 -12.33 -10.52 23.95
CA THR A 12 -13.81 -10.66 23.89
C THR A 12 -14.51 -9.50 24.59
N ARG A 13 -14.04 -9.08 25.77
CA ARG A 13 -14.59 -7.92 26.49
C ARG A 13 -14.37 -6.61 25.72
N LEU A 14 -13.18 -6.41 25.16
CA LEU A 14 -12.87 -5.24 24.34
C LEU A 14 -13.81 -5.16 23.13
N LEU A 15 -13.99 -6.27 22.43
CA LEU A 15 -14.86 -6.34 21.26
C LEU A 15 -16.33 -6.05 21.65
N ALA A 16 -16.81 -6.64 22.74
CA ALA A 16 -18.17 -6.38 23.23
C ALA A 16 -18.36 -4.90 23.60
N HIS A 17 -17.36 -4.27 24.24
CA HIS A 17 -17.39 -2.85 24.58
C HIS A 17 -17.38 -1.96 23.32
N TYR A 18 -16.52 -2.26 22.37
CA TYR A 18 -16.46 -1.56 21.07
C TYR A 18 -17.81 -1.62 20.33
N GLN A 19 -18.42 -2.80 20.25
CA GLN A 19 -19.72 -2.99 19.62
C GLN A 19 -20.83 -2.24 20.37
N ARG A 20 -20.73 -2.12 21.71
CA ARG A 20 -21.67 -1.33 22.51
C ARG A 20 -21.56 0.16 22.19
N ILE A 21 -20.35 0.71 22.15
CA ILE A 21 -20.11 2.12 21.79
C ILE A 21 -20.67 2.42 20.39
N LYS A 22 -20.39 1.58 19.41
CA LYS A 22 -20.92 1.76 18.04
C LYS A 22 -22.45 1.84 18.04
N ARG A 23 -23.12 0.96 18.78
CA ARG A 23 -24.59 0.96 18.87
C ARG A 23 -25.14 2.21 19.58
N GLU A 24 -24.53 2.62 20.69
CA GLU A 24 -24.92 3.81 21.44
C GLU A 24 -24.76 5.09 20.61
N GLN A 25 -23.67 5.17 19.83
CA GLN A 25 -23.36 6.32 18.98
C GLN A 25 -23.94 6.21 17.55
N ARG A 26 -24.62 5.10 17.22
CA ARG A 26 -25.15 4.81 15.87
C ARG A 26 -24.09 4.88 14.77
N LEU A 27 -22.89 4.40 15.08
CA LEU A 27 -21.77 4.33 14.15
C LEU A 27 -21.68 2.94 13.52
N LEU A 28 -21.27 2.89 12.27
CA LEU A 28 -20.95 1.69 11.53
C LEU A 28 -19.52 1.81 10.98
N ASP A 29 -18.74 0.75 11.12
CA ASP A 29 -17.49 0.63 10.37
C ASP A 29 -17.71 -0.08 9.00
N PHE A 30 -16.68 -0.15 8.17
CA PHE A 30 -16.78 -0.78 6.86
C PHE A 30 -17.17 -2.26 6.95
N SER A 31 -16.70 -2.98 7.94
CA SER A 31 -17.06 -4.39 8.14
C SER A 31 -18.55 -4.54 8.53
N ASP A 32 -19.08 -3.61 9.30
CA ASP A 32 -20.52 -3.62 9.61
C ASP A 32 -21.36 -3.36 8.36
N LEU A 33 -20.92 -2.44 7.49
CA LEU A 33 -21.63 -2.14 6.24
C LEU A 33 -21.68 -3.37 5.32
N GLU A 34 -20.51 -4.02 5.11
CA GLU A 34 -20.43 -5.25 4.32
C GLU A 34 -21.34 -6.34 4.90
N TRP A 35 -21.25 -6.56 6.22
CA TRP A 35 -22.03 -7.61 6.87
C TRP A 35 -23.53 -7.34 6.82
N LYS A 36 -23.96 -6.12 7.11
CA LYS A 36 -25.38 -5.72 7.06
C LYS A 36 -25.95 -5.80 5.63
N ALA A 37 -25.15 -5.39 4.63
CA ALA A 37 -25.56 -5.55 3.24
C ALA A 37 -25.71 -7.03 2.86
N CYS A 38 -24.77 -7.88 3.31
CA CYS A 38 -24.83 -9.32 3.09
C CYS A 38 -26.05 -9.95 3.79
N GLU A 39 -26.38 -9.54 5.03
CA GLU A 39 -27.60 -10.00 5.73
C GLU A 39 -28.86 -9.56 4.98
N LEU A 40 -28.94 -8.29 4.57
CA LEU A 40 -30.08 -7.74 3.83
C LEU A 40 -30.36 -8.51 2.54
N LEU A 41 -29.32 -8.89 1.79
CA LEU A 41 -29.46 -9.59 0.52
C LEU A 41 -29.67 -11.10 0.65
N ASN A 42 -29.26 -11.72 1.77
CA ASN A 42 -29.26 -13.19 1.90
C ASN A 42 -30.21 -13.73 2.97
N ARG A 43 -30.55 -12.96 4.00
CA ARG A 43 -31.22 -13.48 5.20
C ARG A 43 -32.42 -12.68 5.66
N ASP A 44 -32.55 -11.44 5.25
CA ASP A 44 -33.67 -10.57 5.68
C ASP A 44 -34.98 -11.05 5.02
N GLN A 45 -36.08 -10.87 5.72
CA GLN A 45 -37.42 -11.14 5.17
C GLN A 45 -37.75 -10.29 3.94
N HIS A 46 -37.02 -9.22 3.72
CA HIS A 46 -37.14 -8.33 2.58
C HIS A 46 -36.10 -8.60 1.48
N ALA A 47 -35.25 -9.61 1.63
CA ALA A 47 -34.16 -9.91 0.69
C ALA A 47 -34.67 -10.00 -0.74
N SER A 48 -35.72 -10.79 -1.01
CA SER A 48 -36.31 -10.94 -2.35
C SER A 48 -36.82 -9.62 -2.93
N TRP A 49 -37.36 -8.73 -2.11
CA TRP A 49 -37.82 -7.42 -2.58
C TRP A 49 -36.64 -6.51 -2.94
N VAL A 50 -35.56 -6.53 -2.14
CA VAL A 50 -34.34 -5.76 -2.41
C VAL A 50 -33.65 -6.27 -3.66
N GLN A 51 -33.50 -7.59 -3.80
CA GLN A 51 -32.95 -8.23 -4.99
C GLN A 51 -33.75 -7.84 -6.24
N TYR A 52 -35.08 -7.95 -6.22
CA TYR A 52 -35.95 -7.50 -7.32
C TYR A 52 -35.73 -6.02 -7.65
N LYS A 53 -35.62 -5.15 -6.67
CA LYS A 53 -35.37 -3.72 -6.89
C LYS A 53 -34.00 -3.45 -7.52
N LEU A 54 -32.97 -4.20 -7.15
CA LEU A 54 -31.64 -4.11 -7.75
C LEU A 54 -31.64 -4.68 -9.17
N ASP A 55 -32.24 -5.84 -9.39
CA ASP A 55 -32.36 -6.47 -10.70
C ASP A 55 -33.06 -5.56 -11.70
N SER A 56 -34.12 -4.85 -11.29
CA SER A 56 -34.82 -3.91 -12.15
C SER A 56 -34.00 -2.71 -12.62
N ARG A 57 -32.77 -2.51 -12.07
CA ARG A 57 -31.89 -1.35 -12.30
C ARG A 57 -30.51 -1.72 -12.82
N ILE A 58 -30.09 -2.97 -12.65
CA ILE A 58 -28.75 -3.42 -13.01
C ILE A 58 -28.86 -4.40 -14.17
N ASP A 59 -28.37 -3.99 -15.32
CA ASP A 59 -28.26 -4.83 -16.50
C ASP A 59 -26.84 -5.33 -16.73
N HIS A 60 -25.84 -4.53 -16.28
CA HIS A 60 -24.42 -4.83 -16.46
C HIS A 60 -23.70 -4.74 -15.14
N LEU A 61 -22.97 -5.81 -14.78
CA LEU A 61 -22.11 -5.86 -13.58
C LEU A 61 -20.66 -5.99 -14.00
N LEU A 62 -19.86 -4.96 -13.70
CA LEU A 62 -18.43 -4.94 -13.93
C LEU A 62 -17.72 -4.86 -12.58
N VAL A 63 -16.82 -5.79 -12.31
CA VAL A 63 -16.01 -5.81 -11.09
C VAL A 63 -14.54 -5.84 -11.50
N ASP A 64 -13.81 -4.81 -11.11
CA ASP A 64 -12.38 -4.69 -11.32
C ASP A 64 -11.62 -5.08 -10.04
N GLU A 65 -10.34 -5.45 -10.19
CA GLU A 65 -9.46 -5.85 -9.09
C GLU A 65 -10.06 -6.98 -8.21
N PHE A 66 -10.72 -7.95 -8.85
CA PHE A 66 -11.48 -8.98 -8.14
C PHE A 66 -10.63 -9.83 -7.20
N GLN A 67 -9.32 -9.95 -7.41
CA GLN A 67 -8.38 -10.64 -6.51
C GLN A 67 -8.33 -10.05 -5.10
N ASP A 68 -8.77 -8.80 -4.92
CA ASP A 68 -8.81 -8.12 -3.63
C ASP A 68 -10.16 -8.27 -2.93
N THR A 69 -11.07 -9.05 -3.51
CA THR A 69 -12.39 -9.36 -2.95
C THR A 69 -12.27 -10.32 -1.77
N ASN A 70 -13.02 -10.03 -0.69
CA ASN A 70 -13.13 -10.92 0.45
C ASN A 70 -14.39 -11.84 0.34
N PRO A 71 -14.45 -12.95 1.12
CA PRO A 71 -15.58 -13.88 1.07
C PRO A 71 -16.95 -13.26 1.39
N THR A 72 -16.99 -12.18 2.19
CA THR A 72 -18.24 -11.49 2.50
C THR A 72 -18.74 -10.70 1.29
N GLN A 73 -17.83 -10.02 0.60
CA GLN A 73 -18.15 -9.29 -0.64
C GLN A 73 -18.61 -10.23 -1.76
N TRP A 74 -17.95 -11.39 -1.90
CA TRP A 74 -18.40 -12.41 -2.84
C TRP A 74 -19.84 -12.88 -2.55
N ARG A 75 -20.15 -13.19 -1.27
CA ARG A 75 -21.50 -13.56 -0.85
C ARG A 75 -22.53 -12.45 -1.05
N LEU A 76 -22.10 -11.20 -1.05
CA LEU A 76 -22.97 -10.05 -1.36
C LEU A 76 -23.28 -9.96 -2.86
N LEU A 77 -22.31 -10.28 -3.72
CA LEU A 77 -22.48 -10.25 -5.17
C LEU A 77 -23.30 -11.44 -5.69
N LEU A 78 -23.15 -12.59 -5.05
CA LEU A 78 -23.73 -13.85 -5.55
C LEU A 78 -25.24 -13.78 -5.82
N PRO A 79 -26.11 -13.25 -4.93
CA PRO A 79 -27.54 -13.14 -5.21
C PRO A 79 -27.87 -12.26 -6.43
N LEU A 80 -27.06 -11.22 -6.68
CA LEU A 80 -27.24 -10.37 -7.87
C LEU A 80 -26.86 -11.11 -9.15
N LEU A 81 -25.82 -11.94 -9.08
CA LEU A 81 -25.39 -12.78 -10.19
C LEU A 81 -26.41 -13.89 -10.47
N GLU A 82 -27.02 -14.48 -9.44
CA GLU A 82 -28.09 -15.47 -9.55
C GLU A 82 -29.34 -14.89 -10.25
N GLU A 83 -29.73 -13.67 -9.88
CA GLU A 83 -30.84 -12.98 -10.55
C GLU A 83 -30.51 -12.65 -12.01
N LEU A 84 -29.27 -12.20 -12.29
CA LEU A 84 -28.82 -11.98 -13.67
C LEU A 84 -28.83 -13.26 -14.50
N ALA A 85 -28.51 -14.41 -13.89
CA ALA A 85 -28.51 -15.71 -14.53
C ALA A 85 -29.95 -16.26 -14.74
N ALA A 86 -30.89 -15.98 -13.84
CA ALA A 86 -32.25 -16.46 -13.87
C ALA A 86 -33.13 -15.66 -14.84
N GLY A 87 -32.72 -14.46 -15.25
CA GLY A 87 -33.54 -13.57 -16.07
C GLY A 87 -33.80 -14.11 -17.47
N ASN A 88 -35.10 -14.26 -17.79
CA ASN A 88 -35.60 -14.68 -19.09
C ASN A 88 -36.20 -13.53 -19.91
N ASP A 89 -35.89 -12.28 -19.58
CA ASP A 89 -36.37 -11.11 -20.25
C ASP A 89 -35.48 -10.71 -21.45
N ASP A 90 -36.04 -9.95 -22.40
CA ASP A 90 -35.32 -9.48 -23.59
C ASP A 90 -34.23 -8.43 -23.32
N ARG A 91 -33.86 -8.19 -22.03
CA ARG A 91 -32.84 -7.23 -21.67
C ARG A 91 -31.42 -7.80 -21.93
N ALA A 92 -30.59 -7.02 -22.59
CA ALA A 92 -29.17 -7.36 -22.76
C ALA A 92 -28.44 -7.22 -21.41
N ARG A 93 -28.09 -8.34 -20.79
CA ARG A 93 -27.39 -8.40 -19.50
C ARG A 93 -25.97 -8.89 -19.68
N SER A 94 -25.04 -8.40 -18.87
CA SER A 94 -23.68 -8.89 -18.88
C SER A 94 -23.02 -8.83 -17.51
N VAL A 95 -22.09 -9.77 -17.28
CA VAL A 95 -21.20 -9.78 -16.11
C VAL A 95 -19.77 -9.83 -16.62
N PHE A 96 -18.92 -8.97 -16.07
CA PHE A 96 -17.52 -8.89 -16.42
C PHE A 96 -16.67 -8.76 -15.15
N LEU A 97 -15.83 -9.75 -14.88
CA LEU A 97 -14.87 -9.73 -13.76
C LEU A 97 -13.46 -9.60 -14.31
N VAL A 98 -12.70 -8.69 -13.75
CA VAL A 98 -11.28 -8.48 -14.07
C VAL A 98 -10.45 -8.65 -12.80
N GLY A 99 -9.36 -9.38 -12.89
CA GLY A 99 -8.46 -9.57 -11.78
C GLY A 99 -7.22 -10.39 -12.16
N ASP A 100 -6.20 -10.26 -11.34
CA ASP A 100 -4.97 -11.04 -11.42
C ASP A 100 -4.58 -11.56 -10.04
N LYS A 101 -4.68 -12.88 -9.81
CA LYS A 101 -4.32 -13.53 -8.55
C LYS A 101 -2.93 -13.14 -8.04
N LYS A 102 -1.99 -12.87 -8.96
CA LYS A 102 -0.61 -12.51 -8.64
C LYS A 102 -0.47 -11.11 -8.04
N GLN A 103 -1.46 -10.23 -8.27
CA GLN A 103 -1.47 -8.84 -7.78
C GLN A 103 -2.21 -8.66 -6.46
N SER A 104 -2.75 -9.73 -5.86
CA SER A 104 -3.44 -9.64 -4.56
C SER A 104 -2.46 -9.29 -3.45
N ILE A 105 -2.65 -8.10 -2.83
CA ILE A 105 -1.83 -7.58 -1.75
C ILE A 105 -2.63 -7.29 -0.47
N TYR A 106 -3.96 -7.50 -0.47
CA TYR A 106 -4.87 -7.16 0.62
C TYR A 106 -5.31 -8.36 1.48
N SER A 107 -4.47 -9.39 1.62
CA SER A 107 -4.74 -10.54 2.51
C SER A 107 -5.02 -10.10 3.96
N PHE A 108 -4.38 -9.03 4.46
CA PHE A 108 -4.64 -8.44 5.77
C PHE A 108 -6.04 -7.81 5.91
N ARG A 109 -6.72 -7.52 4.80
CA ARG A 109 -8.13 -7.11 4.72
C ARG A 109 -9.06 -8.27 4.40
N ARG A 110 -8.60 -9.52 4.54
CA ARG A 110 -9.31 -10.76 4.24
C ARG A 110 -9.55 -11.01 2.75
N ALA A 111 -8.87 -10.30 1.86
CA ALA A 111 -8.90 -10.64 0.43
C ALA A 111 -8.44 -12.10 0.24
N ASN A 112 -9.14 -12.79 -0.64
CA ASN A 112 -8.83 -14.19 -0.96
C ASN A 112 -8.69 -14.34 -2.48
N PRO A 113 -7.48 -14.39 -3.03
CA PRO A 113 -7.26 -14.50 -4.47
C PRO A 113 -7.81 -15.81 -5.07
N ALA A 114 -8.08 -16.84 -4.27
CA ALA A 114 -8.71 -18.07 -4.74
C ALA A 114 -10.15 -17.84 -5.22
N LEU A 115 -10.84 -16.82 -4.68
CA LEU A 115 -12.21 -16.45 -5.09
C LEU A 115 -12.30 -16.10 -6.58
N LEU A 116 -11.25 -15.59 -7.20
CA LEU A 116 -11.25 -15.32 -8.64
C LEU A 116 -11.46 -16.62 -9.45
N GLY A 117 -10.86 -17.72 -9.01
CA GLY A 117 -11.09 -19.03 -9.61
C GLY A 117 -12.52 -19.53 -9.36
N GLU A 118 -12.98 -19.47 -8.12
CA GLU A 118 -14.34 -19.88 -7.75
C GLU A 118 -15.41 -19.08 -8.50
N ALA A 119 -15.23 -17.76 -8.62
CA ALA A 119 -16.12 -16.89 -9.37
C ALA A 119 -16.10 -17.20 -10.87
N SER A 120 -14.92 -17.45 -11.44
CA SER A 120 -14.76 -17.82 -12.84
C SER A 120 -15.48 -19.14 -13.17
N ASP A 121 -15.34 -20.14 -12.29
CA ASP A 121 -16.03 -21.43 -12.43
C ASP A 121 -17.54 -21.24 -12.32
N TRP A 122 -18.00 -20.47 -11.33
CA TRP A 122 -19.42 -20.18 -11.18
C TRP A 122 -20.02 -19.46 -12.41
N LEU A 123 -19.34 -18.47 -12.94
CA LEU A 123 -19.78 -17.73 -14.13
C LEU A 123 -19.83 -18.63 -15.39
N ARG A 124 -18.84 -19.50 -15.53
CA ARG A 124 -18.84 -20.48 -16.63
C ARG A 124 -20.02 -21.41 -16.56
N ASP A 125 -20.29 -21.96 -15.36
CA ASP A 125 -21.31 -22.99 -15.17
C ASP A 125 -22.75 -22.42 -15.24
N ASN A 126 -22.95 -21.18 -14.79
CA ASN A 126 -24.30 -20.57 -14.71
C ASN A 126 -24.60 -19.59 -15.84
N LEU A 127 -23.60 -18.90 -16.39
CA LEU A 127 -23.75 -17.87 -17.42
C LEU A 127 -23.00 -18.20 -18.71
N GLN A 128 -22.39 -19.38 -18.83
CA GLN A 128 -21.60 -19.81 -20.00
C GLN A 128 -20.49 -18.79 -20.34
N ALA A 129 -19.93 -18.14 -19.31
CA ALA A 129 -18.91 -17.12 -19.47
C ALA A 129 -17.61 -17.68 -20.05
N SER A 130 -16.95 -16.89 -20.87
CA SER A 130 -15.63 -17.20 -21.42
C SER A 130 -14.54 -16.48 -20.62
N SER A 131 -13.39 -17.13 -20.43
CA SER A 131 -12.22 -16.54 -19.81
C SER A 131 -11.23 -16.09 -20.88
N PHE A 132 -10.71 -14.87 -20.73
CA PHE A 132 -9.75 -14.27 -21.67
C PHE A 132 -8.48 -13.88 -20.91
N PRO A 133 -7.34 -14.53 -21.17
CA PRO A 133 -6.08 -14.14 -20.58
C PRO A 133 -5.59 -12.81 -21.17
N LEU A 134 -5.03 -11.95 -20.30
CA LEU A 134 -4.44 -10.66 -20.68
C LEU A 134 -2.93 -10.71 -20.49
N ASP A 135 -2.26 -11.56 -21.25
CA ASP A 135 -0.81 -11.77 -21.18
C ASP A 135 -0.01 -10.73 -21.98
N ALA A 136 -0.67 -9.88 -22.75
CA ALA A 136 -0.05 -8.82 -23.52
C ALA A 136 -0.23 -7.45 -22.84
N SER A 137 0.87 -6.85 -22.41
CA SER A 137 0.89 -5.53 -21.79
C SER A 137 0.61 -4.43 -22.82
N ARG A 138 -0.30 -3.54 -22.49
CA ARG A 138 -0.56 -2.31 -23.26
C ARG A 138 0.14 -1.09 -22.66
N ARG A 139 0.92 -1.28 -21.59
CA ARG A 139 1.58 -0.20 -20.86
C ARG A 139 3.09 -0.25 -21.00
N SER A 140 3.67 -1.44 -20.90
CA SER A 140 5.10 -1.62 -20.69
C SER A 140 5.86 -1.83 -22.00
N ALA A 141 7.06 -1.25 -22.08
CA ALA A 141 8.01 -1.50 -23.15
C ALA A 141 8.59 -2.93 -23.11
N GLN A 142 9.14 -3.40 -24.22
CA GLN A 142 9.70 -4.76 -24.34
C GLN A 142 10.75 -5.06 -23.27
N ALA A 143 11.70 -4.15 -23.00
CA ALA A 143 12.74 -4.36 -21.99
C ALA A 143 12.19 -4.62 -20.58
N VAL A 144 11.06 -3.97 -20.22
CA VAL A 144 10.39 -4.20 -18.93
C VAL A 144 9.75 -5.59 -18.89
N ILE A 145 9.08 -5.98 -19.97
CA ILE A 145 8.45 -7.31 -20.11
C ILE A 145 9.50 -8.42 -20.08
N ASP A 146 10.62 -8.24 -20.77
CA ASP A 146 11.72 -9.21 -20.78
C ASP A 146 12.31 -9.40 -19.36
N CYS A 147 12.46 -8.31 -18.62
CA CYS A 147 12.90 -8.37 -17.22
C CYS A 147 11.90 -9.14 -16.35
N VAL A 148 10.61 -8.84 -16.46
CA VAL A 148 9.55 -9.55 -15.73
C VAL A 148 9.58 -11.04 -16.05
N ASN A 149 9.61 -11.41 -17.33
CA ASN A 149 9.67 -12.79 -17.76
C ASN A 149 10.95 -13.48 -17.24
N ALA A 150 12.12 -12.82 -17.35
CA ALA A 150 13.38 -13.37 -16.87
C ALA A 150 13.40 -13.64 -15.36
N VAL A 151 12.67 -12.86 -14.55
CA VAL A 151 12.57 -13.04 -13.10
C VAL A 151 11.56 -14.15 -12.76
N PHE A 152 10.36 -14.08 -13.31
CA PHE A 152 9.24 -14.90 -12.87
C PHE A 152 9.15 -16.27 -13.57
N ASP A 153 9.81 -16.45 -14.70
CA ASP A 153 9.90 -17.75 -15.38
C ASP A 153 10.97 -18.68 -14.76
N ARG A 154 11.70 -18.21 -13.74
CA ARG A 154 12.72 -19.01 -13.04
C ARG A 154 12.15 -19.73 -11.84
N GLU A 155 12.62 -20.97 -11.65
CA GLU A 155 12.39 -21.69 -10.40
C GLU A 155 13.16 -21.05 -9.21
N PRO A 156 12.58 -20.97 -8.00
CA PRO A 156 11.29 -21.53 -7.59
C PRO A 156 10.09 -20.57 -7.74
N LEU A 157 10.27 -19.39 -8.37
CA LEU A 157 9.19 -18.39 -8.50
C LEU A 157 8.06 -18.88 -9.39
N ARG A 158 8.40 -19.55 -10.49
CA ARG A 158 7.40 -20.10 -11.42
C ARG A 158 6.44 -21.06 -10.75
N GLN A 159 6.96 -21.95 -9.88
CA GLN A 159 6.12 -22.91 -9.11
C GLN A 159 5.22 -22.22 -8.07
N ARG A 160 5.65 -21.06 -7.54
CA ARG A 160 4.92 -20.31 -6.52
C ARG A 160 3.87 -19.38 -7.11
N LEU A 161 4.02 -18.99 -8.37
CA LEU A 161 3.10 -18.14 -9.10
C LEU A 161 2.22 -18.98 -10.01
N ASP A 162 1.23 -19.63 -9.41
CA ASP A 162 0.23 -20.40 -10.15
C ASP A 162 -0.41 -19.53 -11.24
N GLY A 163 -0.35 -20.02 -12.50
CA GLY A 163 -0.90 -19.31 -13.65
C GLY A 163 -0.02 -18.19 -14.22
N PHE A 164 1.31 -18.14 -13.94
CA PHE A 164 2.19 -17.24 -14.65
C PHE A 164 2.41 -17.75 -16.08
N ASN A 165 1.98 -16.93 -17.06
CA ASN A 165 2.28 -17.09 -18.46
C ASN A 165 3.36 -16.08 -18.88
N THR A 166 4.17 -16.41 -19.86
CA THR A 166 5.13 -15.47 -20.47
C THR A 166 4.36 -14.29 -21.06
N HIS A 167 4.71 -13.09 -20.61
CA HIS A 167 4.06 -11.86 -21.06
C HIS A 167 4.68 -11.35 -22.35
N THR A 168 3.86 -10.66 -23.14
CA THR A 168 4.25 -9.94 -24.35
C THR A 168 3.90 -8.46 -24.23
N THR A 169 4.23 -7.64 -25.20
CA THR A 169 3.81 -6.23 -25.24
C THR A 169 3.22 -5.86 -26.60
N TYR A 170 2.26 -4.91 -26.57
CA TYR A 170 1.76 -4.23 -27.76
C TYR A 170 2.70 -3.12 -28.25
N HIS A 171 3.77 -2.78 -27.48
CA HIS A 171 4.67 -1.68 -27.75
C HIS A 171 6.12 -2.16 -27.85
N PRO A 172 6.48 -3.02 -28.86
CA PRO A 172 7.82 -3.56 -28.97
C PRO A 172 8.87 -2.49 -29.24
N ASP A 173 8.50 -1.42 -29.92
CA ASP A 173 9.40 -0.30 -30.29
C ASP A 173 9.45 0.81 -29.25
N LEU A 174 8.67 0.70 -28.16
CA LEU A 174 8.69 1.70 -27.09
C LEU A 174 10.03 1.64 -26.34
N TYR A 175 10.64 2.80 -26.14
CA TYR A 175 11.83 2.89 -25.31
C TYR A 175 11.54 2.37 -23.90
N GLY A 176 12.40 1.49 -23.42
CA GLY A 176 12.34 0.94 -22.08
C GLY A 176 13.73 0.56 -21.60
N HIS A 177 13.96 0.77 -20.31
CA HIS A 177 15.21 0.42 -19.65
C HIS A 177 14.93 -0.16 -18.27
N VAL A 178 15.68 -1.18 -17.89
CA VAL A 178 15.67 -1.78 -16.56
C VAL A 178 17.10 -1.81 -16.05
N GLU A 179 17.33 -1.25 -14.89
CA GLU A 179 18.64 -1.17 -14.26
C GLU A 179 18.59 -1.69 -12.84
N LEU A 180 19.55 -2.51 -12.46
CA LEU A 180 19.75 -2.97 -11.10
C LEU A 180 20.88 -2.16 -10.47
N LEU A 181 20.53 -1.33 -9.49
CA LEU A 181 21.53 -0.59 -8.73
C LEU A 181 22.27 -1.51 -7.74
N PRO A 182 23.57 -1.25 -7.47
CA PRO A 182 24.34 -2.04 -6.52
C PRO A 182 23.76 -1.92 -5.12
N LEU A 183 23.78 -3.02 -4.38
CA LEU A 183 23.35 -3.05 -2.99
C LEU A 183 24.30 -2.20 -2.12
N SER A 184 23.72 -1.25 -1.38
CA SER A 184 24.47 -0.47 -0.40
C SER A 184 24.78 -1.32 0.82
N THR A 185 26.08 -1.63 1.02
CA THR A 185 26.58 -2.34 2.20
C THR A 185 27.22 -1.38 3.18
N ASP A 186 27.18 -1.67 4.48
CA ASP A 186 27.92 -0.88 5.46
C ASP A 186 29.37 -1.43 5.55
N PRO A 187 30.39 -0.64 5.15
CA PRO A 187 31.77 -1.10 5.20
C PRO A 187 32.28 -1.36 6.62
N GLU A 188 31.57 -0.88 7.63
CA GLU A 188 31.95 -1.05 9.04
C GLU A 188 31.40 -2.34 9.68
N GLU A 189 30.57 -3.14 9.02
CA GLU A 189 30.17 -4.48 9.49
C GLU A 189 31.36 -5.45 9.62
N THR A 190 32.51 -5.10 9.03
CA THR A 190 33.73 -5.93 9.07
C THR A 190 34.68 -5.63 10.26
N GLN A 191 34.47 -4.55 10.98
CA GLN A 191 35.20 -4.30 12.23
C GLN A 191 34.31 -4.67 13.42
N GLU A 192 34.34 -5.95 13.80
CA GLU A 192 34.00 -6.34 15.17
C GLU A 192 34.75 -5.40 16.13
N LEU A 193 34.00 -4.51 16.76
CA LEU A 193 34.51 -3.79 17.93
C LEU A 193 34.78 -4.88 18.99
N LYS A 194 35.99 -5.43 18.97
CA LYS A 194 36.57 -6.20 20.09
C LYS A 194 36.74 -5.23 21.23
N GLY A 195 35.64 -4.81 21.84
CA GLY A 195 35.66 -4.18 23.13
C GLY A 195 36.07 -5.22 24.16
N GLU A 196 37.07 -4.92 24.96
CA GLU A 196 37.42 -5.75 26.12
C GLU A 196 36.16 -6.03 26.95
N PRO A 197 35.98 -7.27 27.44
CA PRO A 197 34.85 -7.63 28.29
C PRO A 197 34.97 -6.94 29.64
N GLY A 198 34.48 -5.73 29.76
CA GLY A 198 34.46 -4.93 30.98
C GLY A 198 33.13 -4.21 31.16
N LEU A 199 32.71 -4.02 32.42
CA LEU A 199 31.54 -3.19 32.74
C LEU A 199 31.82 -1.73 32.35
N ARG A 200 31.13 -1.28 31.32
CA ARG A 200 31.21 0.08 30.82
C ARG A 200 30.43 1.02 31.73
N ASN A 201 31.03 2.17 32.08
CA ASN A 201 30.31 3.25 32.75
C ASN A 201 29.54 4.09 31.70
N PRO A 202 28.18 4.05 31.66
CA PRO A 202 27.41 4.76 30.65
C PRO A 202 27.56 6.28 30.68
N LEU A 203 27.96 6.84 31.81
CA LEU A 203 28.17 8.28 31.99
C LEU A 203 29.48 8.79 31.35
N HIS A 204 30.49 7.92 31.27
CA HIS A 204 31.81 8.28 30.71
C HIS A 204 32.04 7.72 29.31
N GLN A 205 31.30 6.67 28.96
CA GLN A 205 31.40 6.00 27.68
C GLN A 205 29.97 5.81 27.12
N PRO A 206 29.41 6.80 26.43
CA PRO A 206 28.13 6.64 25.79
C PRO A 206 28.16 5.47 24.77
N ARG A 207 27.08 4.73 24.64
CA ARG A 207 27.00 3.67 23.65
C ARG A 207 27.06 4.33 22.27
N ALA A 208 28.11 4.05 21.50
CA ALA A 208 28.12 4.37 20.11
C ALA A 208 26.97 3.56 19.46
N VAL A 209 25.85 4.20 19.20
CA VAL A 209 24.80 3.61 18.38
C VAL A 209 25.31 3.74 16.95
N GLN A 210 25.68 2.62 16.36
CA GLN A 210 26.06 2.57 14.96
C GLN A 210 24.81 2.94 14.15
N GLU A 211 24.78 4.13 13.57
CA GLU A 211 23.72 4.51 12.67
C GLU A 211 23.79 3.66 11.40
N ASP A 212 22.71 2.96 11.08
CA ASP A 212 22.61 2.24 9.83
C ASP A 212 22.52 3.25 8.66
N ARG A 213 23.64 3.47 8.00
CA ARG A 213 23.77 4.43 6.89
C ARG A 213 23.46 3.82 5.51
N ARG A 214 23.13 2.54 5.43
CA ARG A 214 22.87 1.85 4.16
C ARG A 214 21.74 2.54 3.39
N TYR A 215 20.64 2.81 4.06
CA TYR A 215 19.48 3.48 3.45
C TYR A 215 19.77 4.93 3.04
N ALA A 216 20.59 5.64 3.81
CA ALA A 216 20.99 7.01 3.46
C ALA A 216 21.86 7.03 2.20
N ARG A 217 22.78 6.07 2.04
CA ARG A 217 23.59 5.93 0.81
C ARG A 217 22.74 5.51 -0.38
N GLU A 218 21.91 4.49 -0.21
CA GLU A 218 20.97 4.06 -1.27
C GLU A 218 20.11 5.22 -1.74
N ALA A 219 19.52 5.97 -0.81
CA ALA A 219 18.72 7.14 -1.11
C ALA A 219 19.51 8.24 -1.85
N GLY A 220 20.78 8.45 -1.47
CA GLY A 220 21.69 9.37 -2.17
C GLY A 220 21.92 8.94 -3.63
N HIS A 221 22.32 7.69 -3.85
CA HIS A 221 22.51 7.16 -5.20
C HIS A 221 21.22 7.21 -6.03
N LEU A 222 20.07 6.94 -5.42
CA LEU A 222 18.78 7.05 -6.09
C LEU A 222 18.49 8.49 -6.52
N ALA A 223 18.73 9.47 -5.64
CA ALA A 223 18.53 10.88 -5.94
C ALA A 223 19.46 11.36 -7.08
N GLU A 224 20.74 10.97 -7.06
CA GLU A 224 21.70 11.23 -8.14
C GLU A 224 21.23 10.63 -9.48
N LYS A 225 20.74 9.39 -9.45
CA LYS A 225 20.21 8.72 -10.64
C LYS A 225 18.99 9.43 -11.21
N ILE A 226 18.06 9.85 -10.34
CA ILE A 226 16.87 10.61 -10.77
C ILE A 226 17.29 11.93 -11.44
N GLN A 227 18.24 12.67 -10.85
CA GLN A 227 18.75 13.89 -11.46
C GLN A 227 19.39 13.65 -12.81
N ALA A 228 20.20 12.58 -12.94
CA ALA A 228 20.82 12.19 -14.21
C ALA A 228 19.76 11.92 -15.28
N LEU A 229 18.77 11.08 -14.99
CA LEU A 229 17.71 10.75 -15.93
C LEU A 229 16.92 11.95 -16.42
N VAL A 230 16.63 12.92 -15.53
CA VAL A 230 15.91 14.14 -15.90
C VAL A 230 16.81 15.10 -16.69
N SER A 231 18.09 15.24 -16.32
CA SER A 231 19.04 16.12 -17.01
C SER A 231 19.43 15.61 -18.39
N GLU A 232 19.45 14.30 -18.58
CA GLU A 232 19.71 13.62 -19.86
C GLU A 232 18.50 13.65 -20.80
N HIS A 233 17.39 14.23 -20.38
CA HIS A 233 16.14 14.29 -21.15
C HIS A 233 15.66 12.91 -21.60
N THR A 234 15.79 11.90 -20.73
CA THR A 234 15.34 10.53 -21.02
C THR A 234 13.90 10.56 -21.58
N PRO A 235 13.62 9.90 -22.71
CA PRO A 235 12.31 9.99 -23.34
C PRO A 235 11.25 9.21 -22.54
N VAL A 236 10.09 9.83 -22.35
CA VAL A 236 8.88 9.20 -21.83
C VAL A 236 7.77 9.34 -22.85
N THR A 237 7.12 8.22 -23.18
CA THR A 237 5.99 8.21 -24.10
C THR A 237 4.68 8.05 -23.31
N LYS A 238 3.76 8.97 -23.55
CA LYS A 238 2.40 8.92 -23.02
C LYS A 238 1.42 9.28 -24.15
N ASP A 239 0.38 8.48 -24.34
CA ASP A 239 -0.66 8.70 -25.37
C ASP A 239 -0.04 8.98 -26.75
N ASP A 240 0.91 8.15 -27.17
CA ASP A 240 1.68 8.23 -28.41
C ASP A 240 2.53 9.51 -28.59
N THR A 241 2.65 10.32 -27.52
CA THR A 241 3.47 11.52 -27.52
C THR A 241 4.74 11.31 -26.70
N SER A 242 5.90 11.47 -27.31
CA SER A 242 7.20 11.41 -26.63
C SER A 242 7.61 12.78 -26.13
N ARG A 243 8.04 12.85 -24.86
CA ARG A 243 8.56 14.06 -24.23
C ARG A 243 9.70 13.73 -23.26
N PRO A 244 10.50 14.71 -22.84
CA PRO A 244 11.48 14.50 -21.78
C PRO A 244 10.84 14.08 -20.47
N LEU A 245 11.52 13.21 -19.71
CA LEU A 245 11.15 12.79 -18.37
C LEU A 245 11.14 13.97 -17.40
N GLY A 246 10.07 14.12 -16.64
CA GLY A 246 9.97 15.07 -15.54
C GLY A 246 9.88 14.36 -14.18
N TYR A 247 10.14 15.07 -13.09
CA TYR A 247 10.05 14.50 -11.73
C TYR A 247 8.68 13.91 -11.41
N GLY A 248 7.60 14.49 -11.97
CA GLY A 248 6.24 13.99 -11.79
C GLY A 248 5.93 12.65 -12.48
N ASP A 249 6.85 12.15 -13.32
CA ASP A 249 6.71 10.85 -14.00
C ASP A 249 7.35 9.70 -13.21
N ILE A 250 8.04 10.01 -12.10
CA ILE A 250 8.84 9.07 -11.34
C ILE A 250 8.10 8.67 -10.07
N ILE A 251 8.02 7.37 -9.81
CA ILE A 251 7.44 6.82 -8.57
C ILE A 251 8.51 6.00 -7.87
N ILE A 252 8.73 6.28 -6.59
CA ILE A 252 9.60 5.50 -5.72
C ILE A 252 8.73 4.58 -4.86
N LEU A 253 8.91 3.27 -4.99
CA LEU A 253 8.20 2.27 -4.21
C LEU A 253 9.11 1.71 -3.12
N LEU A 254 8.68 1.82 -1.86
CA LEU A 254 9.40 1.31 -0.70
C LEU A 254 8.62 0.15 -0.08
N ARG A 255 9.33 -0.92 0.27
CA ARG A 255 8.71 -2.09 0.90
C ARG A 255 8.16 -1.80 2.30
N GLN A 256 8.83 -0.93 3.05
CA GLN A 256 8.48 -0.55 4.43
C GLN A 256 8.66 0.96 4.62
N ARG A 257 7.86 1.53 5.53
CA ARG A 257 7.91 2.97 5.83
C ARG A 257 9.05 3.38 6.78
N THR A 258 9.70 2.42 7.42
CA THR A 258 10.70 2.66 8.47
C THR A 258 11.82 3.60 8.04
N HIS A 259 12.18 3.60 6.76
CA HIS A 259 13.32 4.38 6.25
C HIS A 259 12.91 5.48 5.25
N VAL A 260 11.61 5.80 5.15
CA VAL A 260 11.09 6.85 4.24
C VAL A 260 11.82 8.17 4.44
N SER A 261 12.10 8.54 5.70
CA SER A 261 12.80 9.78 6.06
C SER A 261 14.19 9.91 5.42
N ALA A 262 14.91 8.80 5.24
CA ALA A 262 16.22 8.83 4.57
C ALA A 262 16.10 9.21 3.09
N TYR A 263 15.08 8.67 2.40
CA TYR A 263 14.80 8.99 0.99
C TYR A 263 14.29 10.43 0.84
N GLU A 264 13.38 10.87 1.69
CA GLU A 264 12.90 12.26 1.70
C GLU A 264 14.04 13.24 1.93
N GLN A 265 14.96 12.93 2.86
CA GLN A 265 16.12 13.78 3.11
C GLN A 265 17.08 13.83 1.92
N ALA A 266 17.34 12.71 1.25
CA ALA A 266 18.18 12.65 0.07
C ALA A 266 17.57 13.47 -1.09
N LEU A 267 16.26 13.35 -1.32
CA LEU A 267 15.54 14.12 -2.33
C LEU A 267 15.57 15.63 -2.03
N ARG A 268 15.38 16.03 -0.77
CA ARG A 268 15.52 17.44 -0.34
C ARG A 268 16.92 17.98 -0.58
N ASN A 269 17.95 17.22 -0.18
CA ASN A 269 19.35 17.60 -0.37
C ASN A 269 19.70 17.78 -1.85
N ALA A 270 19.11 16.97 -2.71
CA ALA A 270 19.24 17.03 -4.16
C ALA A 270 18.30 18.06 -4.83
N HIS A 271 17.50 18.81 -4.06
CA HIS A 271 16.49 19.77 -4.55
C HIS A 271 15.48 19.16 -5.54
N ILE A 272 15.18 17.87 -5.35
CA ILE A 272 14.17 17.15 -6.14
C ILE A 272 12.80 17.36 -5.50
N PRO A 273 11.82 17.95 -6.21
CA PRO A 273 10.46 18.05 -5.70
C PRO A 273 9.83 16.66 -5.58
N TYR A 274 9.20 16.36 -4.45
CA TYR A 274 8.55 15.08 -4.22
C TYR A 274 7.23 15.24 -3.46
N LEU A 275 6.36 14.26 -3.62
CA LEU A 275 5.18 14.05 -2.81
C LEU A 275 5.36 12.74 -2.05
N SER A 276 5.22 12.79 -0.74
CA SER A 276 5.28 11.60 0.10
C SER A 276 3.89 11.35 0.69
N ASP A 277 3.41 10.10 0.60
CA ASP A 277 2.23 9.63 1.33
C ASP A 277 2.62 9.27 2.78
N SER A 278 3.55 10.02 3.35
CA SER A 278 3.87 9.91 4.75
C SER A 278 2.66 10.41 5.54
N LYS A 279 1.75 9.48 5.84
CA LYS A 279 0.75 9.65 6.90
C LYS A 279 1.48 9.58 8.25
N GLY A 280 2.53 10.40 8.43
CA GLY A 280 2.95 10.80 9.75
C GLY A 280 1.72 11.45 10.39
N ALA A 281 1.42 11.15 11.66
CA ALA A 281 0.42 11.91 12.36
C ALA A 281 0.77 13.38 12.17
N LEU A 282 -0.22 14.24 11.93
CA LEU A 282 0.00 15.68 11.76
C LEU A 282 0.98 16.22 12.84
N LEU A 283 0.88 15.68 14.05
CA LEU A 283 1.71 16.00 15.21
C LEU A 283 3.18 15.52 15.11
N ASP A 284 3.54 14.70 14.13
CA ASP A 284 4.93 14.25 13.92
C ASP A 284 5.74 15.24 13.06
N ASN A 285 5.06 16.18 12.41
CA ASN A 285 5.73 17.22 11.64
C ASN A 285 6.42 18.22 12.58
N LEU A 286 7.66 18.60 12.23
CA LEU A 286 8.47 19.50 13.06
C LEU A 286 7.76 20.83 13.32
N GLU A 287 7.15 21.40 12.28
CA GLU A 287 6.42 22.66 12.33
C GLU A 287 5.22 22.60 13.29
N ILE A 288 4.55 21.45 13.31
CA ILE A 288 3.41 21.24 14.22
C ILE A 288 3.89 21.03 15.65
N ARG A 289 5.01 20.33 15.85
CA ARG A 289 5.66 20.19 17.16
C ARG A 289 6.11 21.53 17.72
N ASP A 290 6.67 22.38 16.90
CA ASP A 290 7.06 23.74 17.31
C ASP A 290 5.83 24.57 17.74
N LEU A 291 4.71 24.46 17.01
CA LEU A 291 3.45 25.08 17.42
C LEU A 291 2.88 24.46 18.68
N GLU A 292 2.94 23.15 18.85
CA GLU A 292 2.50 22.47 20.07
C GLU A 292 3.35 22.94 21.29
N CYS A 293 4.67 23.03 21.13
CA CYS A 293 5.56 23.56 22.15
C CYS A 293 5.22 25.02 22.50
N LEU A 294 4.91 25.84 21.47
CA LEU A 294 4.47 27.24 21.70
C LEU A 294 3.18 27.27 22.54
N LEU A 295 2.18 26.45 22.19
CA LEU A 295 0.95 26.36 22.95
C LEU A 295 1.18 25.89 24.38
N ASN A 296 2.08 24.89 24.57
CA ASN A 296 2.46 24.39 25.90
C ASN A 296 3.12 25.47 26.75
N VAL A 297 4.01 26.29 26.19
CA VAL A 297 4.63 27.42 26.89
C VAL A 297 3.59 28.46 27.30
N LEU A 298 2.60 28.75 26.43
CA LEU A 298 1.54 29.70 26.75
C LEU A 298 0.65 29.22 27.90
N ILE A 299 0.43 27.90 28.01
CA ILE A 299 -0.36 27.27 29.08
C ILE A 299 0.47 27.09 30.34
N SER A 300 1.74 26.67 30.20
CA SER A 300 2.67 26.38 31.29
C SER A 300 4.01 27.08 31.08
N PRO A 301 4.15 28.32 31.52
CA PRO A 301 5.38 29.13 31.34
C PRO A 301 6.64 28.55 32.03
N TYR A 302 6.48 27.53 32.85
CA TYR A 302 7.58 26.87 33.57
C TYR A 302 8.15 25.65 32.83
N ASP A 303 7.63 25.31 31.65
CA ASP A 303 8.18 24.25 30.81
C ASP A 303 9.39 24.77 30.02
N ASN A 304 10.56 24.67 30.64
CA ASN A 304 11.82 25.14 30.07
C ASN A 304 12.21 24.37 28.79
N LEU A 305 11.79 23.09 28.66
CA LEU A 305 12.11 22.30 27.49
C LEU A 305 11.30 22.77 26.28
N ALA A 306 10.00 22.94 26.46
CA ALA A 306 9.13 23.50 25.43
C ALA A 306 9.56 24.93 25.06
N LEU A 307 9.93 25.74 26.03
CA LEU A 307 10.44 27.11 25.82
C LEU A 307 11.71 27.10 24.95
N ALA A 308 12.68 26.26 25.29
CA ALA A 308 13.93 26.14 24.51
C ALA A 308 13.65 25.70 23.07
N GLN A 309 12.72 24.76 22.85
CA GLN A 309 12.35 24.31 21.52
C GLN A 309 11.68 25.46 20.73
N VAL A 310 10.76 26.19 21.34
CA VAL A 310 10.09 27.35 20.71
C VAL A 310 11.09 28.42 20.31
N LEU A 311 12.02 28.76 21.19
CA LEU A 311 13.04 29.80 20.91
C LEU A 311 13.98 29.39 19.76
N ARG A 312 14.24 28.11 19.60
CA ARG A 312 15.02 27.55 18.46
C ARG A 312 14.23 27.40 17.18
N SER A 313 12.89 27.40 17.26
CA SER A 313 12.04 27.25 16.08
C SER A 313 12.24 28.40 15.08
N PRO A 314 11.89 28.21 13.80
CA PRO A 314 11.95 29.26 12.78
C PRO A 314 11.18 30.53 13.13
N VAL A 315 10.25 30.47 14.09
CA VAL A 315 9.46 31.63 14.55
C VAL A 315 10.32 32.63 15.29
N PHE A 316 11.29 32.18 16.10
CA PHE A 316 12.17 33.05 16.87
C PHE A 316 13.63 33.00 16.41
N GLY A 317 14.09 31.86 15.91
CA GLY A 317 15.40 31.69 15.28
C GLY A 317 16.63 31.91 16.20
N ILE A 318 16.46 31.65 17.52
CA ILE A 318 17.57 31.82 18.48
C ILE A 318 18.53 30.65 18.36
N ASP A 319 19.83 30.93 18.26
CA ASP A 319 20.87 29.91 18.17
C ASP A 319 21.06 29.18 19.51
N SER A 320 21.46 27.90 19.44
CA SER A 320 21.70 27.05 20.59
C SER A 320 22.78 27.58 21.55
N GLU A 321 23.70 28.41 21.03
CA GLU A 321 24.75 29.07 21.86
C GLU A 321 24.24 30.28 22.66
N GLN A 322 23.01 30.76 22.31
CA GLN A 322 22.38 31.92 22.96
C GLN A 322 21.33 31.54 24.00
N LEU A 323 20.95 30.25 24.05
CA LEU A 323 20.04 29.65 25.02
C LEU A 323 20.76 29.14 26.26
#